data_64ae09c7a92db09fc02216a6afb83459
#
_entry.id   64ae09c7a92db09fc02216a6afb83459
#
_cell.length_a   1.000
_cell.length_b   1.000
_cell.length_c   1.000
_cell.angle_alpha   90.00
_cell.angle_beta   90.00
_cell.angle_gamma   90.00
#
_symmetry.space_group_name_H-M   'P 1'
#
loop_
_entity.id
_entity.type
_entity.pdbx_description
1 polymer ?
#
loop_
_entity_poly.entity_id
_entity_poly.type
_entity_poly.pdbx_seq_one_letter_code
_entity_poly.pdbx_strand_id
1 'polypeptide(L)'
;MATKASFNWEDPLLLDQQLTEEERMVRDSAQQFAQDKLAPRVLEAFRHEQTDPKIFREMGETGLLGATIPEAYGGSGLNYVCYGLIAREVERVDSGYRSMMSVQSSLVMVPIHEFGNEATRQKYLPKLASGEYIGCFGLTEPNHGSDPGSMVTRAKKVDGGYRLSGSKMWITNSPIADVFVVWAKDDEGQIRGFVLEKGWEGLSAPAIHGKVGLRASITGEIVMDNVFVPEENAFPEVRGLRXXXXPWAPPNSAGTPPASTCSTASSSAARWPPTN
;
A
#
# COMPACT_ATOMS: atom_id res chain seq x y z
N MET A 1 -34.10 -28.53 -25.74
CA MET A 1 -34.69 -27.72 -24.67
C MET A 1 -33.57 -26.91 -24.03
N ALA A 2 -33.69 -25.58 -24.01
CA ALA A 2 -32.69 -24.74 -23.33
C ALA A 2 -32.80 -25.00 -21.82
N THR A 3 -31.71 -25.43 -21.22
CA THR A 3 -31.63 -25.58 -19.77
C THR A 3 -31.83 -24.22 -19.10
N LYS A 4 -32.83 -24.15 -18.22
CA LYS A 4 -33.11 -22.91 -17.49
C LYS A 4 -31.86 -22.56 -16.63
N ALA A 5 -31.29 -21.38 -16.85
CA ALA A 5 -30.14 -20.96 -16.07
C ALA A 5 -30.51 -20.90 -14.58
N SER A 6 -29.75 -21.61 -13.74
CA SER A 6 -29.95 -21.56 -12.29
C SER A 6 -29.08 -20.44 -11.71
N PHE A 7 -29.65 -19.67 -10.78
CA PHE A 7 -28.93 -18.59 -10.11
C PHE A 7 -27.93 -19.18 -9.10
N ASN A 8 -26.68 -18.75 -9.21
CA ASN A 8 -25.63 -19.21 -8.30
C ASN A 8 -25.39 -18.15 -7.22
N TRP A 9 -25.83 -18.43 -6.01
CA TRP A 9 -25.70 -17.51 -4.88
C TRP A 9 -24.24 -17.25 -4.45
N GLU A 10 -23.36 -18.21 -4.68
CA GLU A 10 -21.95 -18.09 -4.31
C GLU A 10 -21.17 -17.26 -5.32
N ASP A 11 -21.62 -17.25 -6.57
CA ASP A 11 -21.01 -16.48 -7.66
C ASP A 11 -22.10 -15.92 -8.57
N PRO A 12 -22.87 -14.93 -8.09
CA PRO A 12 -24.05 -14.42 -8.82
C PRO A 12 -23.71 -13.75 -10.14
N LEU A 13 -22.48 -13.28 -10.30
CA LEU A 13 -22.02 -12.63 -11.53
C LEU A 13 -21.17 -13.57 -12.41
N LEU A 14 -21.05 -14.84 -12.01
CA LEU A 14 -20.26 -15.86 -12.70
C LEU A 14 -18.83 -15.41 -12.97
N LEU A 15 -18.22 -14.73 -11.99
CA LEU A 15 -16.86 -14.21 -12.08
C LEU A 15 -15.84 -15.33 -12.20
N ASP A 16 -16.09 -16.45 -11.52
CA ASP A 16 -15.20 -17.60 -11.53
C ASP A 16 -15.00 -18.18 -12.93
N GLN A 17 -16.04 -18.07 -13.77
CA GLN A 17 -15.97 -18.56 -15.15
C GLN A 17 -15.11 -17.65 -16.04
N GLN A 18 -14.86 -16.42 -15.61
CA GLN A 18 -14.08 -15.43 -16.35
C GLN A 18 -12.58 -15.54 -16.07
N LEU A 19 -12.21 -16.23 -14.97
CA LEU A 19 -10.82 -16.36 -14.56
C LEU A 19 -10.07 -17.36 -15.44
N THR A 20 -8.81 -17.08 -15.71
CA THR A 20 -7.90 -18.03 -16.34
C THR A 20 -7.53 -19.14 -15.36
N GLU A 21 -6.89 -20.19 -15.85
CA GLU A 21 -6.41 -21.28 -15.00
C GLU A 21 -5.37 -20.77 -13.98
N GLU A 22 -4.45 -19.92 -14.43
CA GLU A 22 -3.44 -19.30 -13.56
C GLU A 22 -4.11 -18.47 -12.45
N GLU A 23 -5.08 -17.64 -12.80
CA GLU A 23 -5.79 -16.81 -11.82
C GLU A 23 -6.52 -17.65 -10.78
N ARG A 24 -7.13 -18.78 -11.20
CA ARG A 24 -7.76 -19.72 -10.24
C ARG A 24 -6.72 -20.34 -9.32
N MET A 25 -5.58 -20.78 -9.86
CA MET A 25 -4.50 -21.35 -9.05
C MET A 25 -3.98 -20.36 -8.00
N VAL A 26 -3.80 -19.11 -8.39
CA VAL A 26 -3.36 -18.03 -7.47
C VAL A 26 -4.41 -17.82 -6.38
N ARG A 27 -5.69 -17.74 -6.75
CA ARG A 27 -6.80 -17.62 -5.78
C ARG A 27 -6.80 -18.77 -4.77
N ASP A 28 -6.73 -20.00 -5.28
CA ASP A 28 -6.82 -21.20 -4.43
C ASP A 28 -5.63 -21.30 -3.48
N SER A 29 -4.44 -20.95 -3.96
CA SER A 29 -3.23 -20.90 -3.14
C SER A 29 -3.36 -19.83 -2.03
N ALA A 30 -3.86 -18.64 -2.38
CA ALA A 30 -4.08 -17.56 -1.42
C ALA A 30 -5.14 -17.95 -0.38
N GLN A 31 -6.23 -18.61 -0.82
CA GLN A 31 -7.28 -19.10 0.07
C GLN A 31 -6.71 -20.12 1.06
N GLN A 32 -5.95 -21.09 0.57
CA GLN A 32 -5.35 -22.11 1.42
C GLN A 32 -4.43 -21.46 2.47
N PHE A 33 -3.55 -20.55 2.03
CA PHE A 33 -2.67 -19.83 2.96
C PHE A 33 -3.49 -19.07 4.02
N ALA A 34 -4.49 -18.33 3.58
CA ALA A 34 -5.29 -17.50 4.50
C ALA A 34 -5.99 -18.36 5.55
N GLN A 35 -6.59 -19.49 5.15
CA GLN A 35 -7.28 -20.37 6.06
C GLN A 35 -6.31 -21.14 6.99
N ASP A 36 -5.17 -21.59 6.47
CA ASP A 36 -4.24 -22.40 7.25
C ASP A 36 -3.34 -21.56 8.18
N LYS A 37 -2.97 -20.35 7.75
CA LYS A 37 -1.98 -19.54 8.46
C LYS A 37 -2.57 -18.33 9.18
N LEU A 38 -3.56 -17.65 8.58
CA LEU A 38 -4.10 -16.41 9.15
C LEU A 38 -5.31 -16.65 10.05
N ALA A 39 -6.26 -17.48 9.59
CA ALA A 39 -7.51 -17.71 10.34
C ALA A 39 -7.27 -18.23 11.77
N PRO A 40 -6.33 -19.16 12.03
CA PRO A 40 -6.11 -19.60 13.41
C PRO A 40 -5.56 -18.53 14.35
N ARG A 41 -4.94 -17.47 13.81
CA ARG A 41 -4.27 -16.41 14.58
C ARG A 41 -5.14 -15.19 14.81
N VAL A 42 -6.17 -14.99 13.98
CA VAL A 42 -6.88 -13.70 13.89
C VAL A 42 -7.58 -13.30 15.19
N LEU A 43 -8.17 -14.26 15.89
CA LEU A 43 -8.94 -13.96 17.12
C LEU A 43 -8.04 -13.34 18.19
N GLU A 44 -6.89 -13.94 18.42
CA GLU A 44 -5.93 -13.43 19.42
C GLU A 44 -5.27 -12.13 18.95
N ALA A 45 -4.93 -12.05 17.65
CA ALA A 45 -4.38 -10.83 17.08
C ALA A 45 -5.35 -9.66 17.27
N PHE A 46 -6.64 -9.86 16.98
CA PHE A 46 -7.67 -8.84 17.15
C PHE A 46 -7.86 -8.46 18.63
N ARG A 47 -7.97 -9.44 19.50
CA ARG A 47 -8.19 -9.21 20.95
C ARG A 47 -7.09 -8.36 21.56
N HIS A 48 -5.83 -8.67 21.24
CA HIS A 48 -4.67 -8.06 21.88
C HIS A 48 -3.99 -6.96 21.07
N GLU A 49 -4.53 -6.61 19.90
CA GLU A 49 -3.95 -5.63 18.97
C GLU A 49 -2.48 -5.96 18.68
N GLN A 50 -2.22 -7.25 18.40
CA GLN A 50 -0.86 -7.74 18.14
C GLN A 50 -0.87 -8.60 16.88
N THR A 51 0.20 -8.48 16.12
CA THR A 51 0.40 -9.29 14.93
C THR A 51 1.81 -9.88 14.98
N ASP A 52 1.91 -11.15 14.70
CA ASP A 52 3.23 -11.82 14.59
C ASP A 52 3.88 -11.35 13.28
N PRO A 53 5.01 -10.61 13.34
CA PRO A 53 5.68 -10.16 12.11
C PRO A 53 6.14 -11.29 11.19
N LYS A 54 6.25 -12.53 11.70
CA LYS A 54 6.58 -13.69 10.87
C LYS A 54 5.59 -13.91 9.73
N ILE A 55 4.36 -13.41 9.87
CA ILE A 55 3.35 -13.48 8.82
C ILE A 55 3.88 -12.89 7.50
N PHE A 56 4.70 -11.83 7.56
CA PHE A 56 5.28 -11.23 6.35
C PHE A 56 6.19 -12.23 5.62
N ARG A 57 7.05 -12.95 6.36
CA ARG A 57 7.91 -13.97 5.76
C ARG A 57 7.09 -15.11 5.16
N GLU A 58 6.08 -15.57 5.90
CA GLU A 58 5.19 -16.63 5.43
C GLU A 58 4.45 -16.22 4.14
N MET A 59 4.00 -14.96 4.07
CA MET A 59 3.38 -14.40 2.86
C MET A 59 4.40 -14.29 1.70
N GLY A 60 5.63 -13.88 2.02
CA GLY A 60 6.70 -13.78 1.03
C GLY A 60 7.06 -15.13 0.43
N GLU A 61 7.20 -16.16 1.27
CA GLU A 61 7.51 -17.52 0.86
C GLU A 61 6.46 -18.12 -0.08
N THR A 62 5.22 -17.64 0.01
CA THR A 62 4.12 -18.10 -0.85
C THR A 62 3.83 -17.15 -2.01
N GLY A 63 4.65 -16.11 -2.21
CA GLY A 63 4.50 -15.17 -3.32
C GLY A 63 3.33 -14.20 -3.19
N LEU A 64 2.77 -14.04 -2.01
CA LEU A 64 1.63 -13.14 -1.79
C LEU A 64 2.06 -11.68 -1.63
N LEU A 65 3.36 -11.43 -1.37
CA LEU A 65 3.90 -10.07 -1.29
C LEU A 65 4.51 -9.70 -2.64
N GLY A 66 4.24 -8.48 -3.09
CA GLY A 66 4.76 -7.99 -4.36
C GLY A 66 4.26 -8.76 -5.55
N ALA A 67 3.00 -9.22 -5.54
CA ALA A 67 2.42 -10.05 -6.59
C ALA A 67 2.60 -9.42 -7.99
N THR A 68 2.48 -8.10 -8.11
CA THR A 68 2.60 -7.39 -9.40
C THR A 68 4.01 -6.87 -9.69
N ILE A 69 4.96 -7.04 -8.77
CA ILE A 69 6.35 -6.61 -8.95
C ILE A 69 7.07 -7.63 -9.83
N PRO A 70 7.90 -7.19 -10.79
CA PRO A 70 8.61 -8.13 -11.66
C PRO A 70 9.51 -9.11 -10.89
N GLU A 71 9.68 -10.30 -11.47
CA GLU A 71 10.54 -11.37 -10.91
C GLU A 71 11.98 -10.90 -10.70
N ALA A 72 12.47 -10.02 -11.57
CA ALA A 72 13.84 -9.46 -11.47
C ALA A 72 14.08 -8.74 -10.12
N TYR A 73 13.01 -8.34 -9.44
CA TYR A 73 13.08 -7.69 -8.13
C TYR A 73 12.46 -8.55 -7.02
N GLY A 74 12.29 -9.84 -7.28
CA GLY A 74 11.79 -10.79 -6.28
C GLY A 74 10.26 -10.88 -6.18
N GLY A 75 9.53 -10.15 -7.02
CA GLY A 75 8.07 -10.26 -7.08
C GLY A 75 7.63 -11.47 -7.91
N SER A 76 6.32 -11.62 -8.07
CA SER A 76 5.74 -12.75 -8.81
C SER A 76 5.37 -12.43 -10.26
N GLY A 77 5.43 -11.16 -10.67
CA GLY A 77 5.13 -10.72 -12.04
C GLY A 77 3.69 -10.95 -12.48
N LEU A 78 2.77 -11.12 -11.55
CA LEU A 78 1.38 -11.44 -11.83
C LEU A 78 0.56 -10.20 -12.22
N ASN A 79 -0.59 -10.44 -12.83
CA ASN A 79 -1.50 -9.35 -13.21
C ASN A 79 -2.32 -8.83 -12.00
N TYR A 80 -3.04 -7.72 -12.21
CA TYR A 80 -3.82 -7.10 -11.13
C TYR A 80 -5.08 -7.90 -10.75
N VAL A 81 -5.56 -8.81 -11.62
CA VAL A 81 -6.65 -9.73 -11.26
C VAL A 81 -6.15 -10.69 -10.19
N CYS A 82 -4.97 -11.27 -10.39
CA CYS A 82 -4.32 -12.12 -9.37
C CYS A 82 -4.16 -11.38 -8.05
N TYR A 83 -3.65 -10.14 -8.08
CA TYR A 83 -3.50 -9.33 -6.87
C TYR A 83 -4.86 -9.12 -6.16
N GLY A 84 -5.90 -8.81 -6.93
CA GLY A 84 -7.25 -8.65 -6.38
C GLY A 84 -7.79 -9.93 -5.73
N LEU A 85 -7.54 -11.08 -6.36
CA LEU A 85 -7.93 -12.38 -5.83
C LEU A 85 -7.19 -12.70 -4.52
N ILE A 86 -5.88 -12.46 -4.48
CA ILE A 86 -5.07 -12.60 -3.24
C ILE A 86 -5.67 -11.73 -2.14
N ALA A 87 -5.90 -10.44 -2.45
CA ALA A 87 -6.43 -9.50 -1.48
C ALA A 87 -7.80 -9.95 -0.95
N ARG A 88 -8.67 -10.47 -1.83
CA ARG A 88 -10.00 -10.97 -1.46
C ARG A 88 -9.92 -12.15 -0.48
N GLU A 89 -9.03 -13.10 -0.74
CA GLU A 89 -8.94 -14.29 0.11
C GLU A 89 -8.33 -13.95 1.49
N VAL A 90 -7.37 -13.02 1.54
CA VAL A 90 -6.84 -12.53 2.83
C VAL A 90 -7.91 -11.71 3.57
N GLU A 91 -8.67 -10.85 2.86
CA GLU A 91 -9.78 -10.06 3.42
C GLU A 91 -10.86 -10.94 4.05
N ARG A 92 -11.12 -12.13 3.48
CA ARG A 92 -12.09 -13.10 4.03
C ARG A 92 -11.76 -13.52 5.46
N VAL A 93 -10.48 -13.45 5.84
CA VAL A 93 -10.06 -13.75 7.21
C VAL A 93 -10.16 -12.48 8.06
N ASP A 94 -9.47 -11.40 7.63
CA ASP A 94 -9.50 -10.15 8.39
C ASP A 94 -8.94 -8.99 7.57
N SER A 95 -9.66 -7.87 7.61
CA SER A 95 -9.27 -6.63 6.92
C SER A 95 -7.92 -6.09 7.39
N GLY A 96 -7.54 -6.33 8.64
CA GLY A 96 -6.23 -5.92 9.17
C GLY A 96 -5.10 -6.64 8.45
N TYR A 97 -5.21 -7.95 8.29
CA TYR A 97 -4.20 -8.72 7.54
C TYR A 97 -4.13 -8.29 6.09
N ARG A 98 -5.29 -8.06 5.45
CA ARG A 98 -5.29 -7.57 4.07
C ARG A 98 -4.66 -6.17 3.98
N SER A 99 -4.93 -5.31 4.95
CA SER A 99 -4.32 -3.97 4.99
C SER A 99 -2.79 -4.06 5.08
N MET A 100 -2.28 -4.92 5.97
CA MET A 100 -0.83 -5.15 6.12
C MET A 100 -0.19 -5.56 4.79
N MET A 101 -0.78 -6.57 4.14
CA MET A 101 -0.30 -7.11 2.87
C MET A 101 -0.35 -6.05 1.76
N SER A 102 -1.46 -5.30 1.68
CA SER A 102 -1.62 -4.33 0.60
C SER A 102 -0.72 -3.10 0.79
N VAL A 103 -0.48 -2.67 2.02
CA VAL A 103 0.50 -1.61 2.27
C VAL A 103 1.88 -2.05 1.79
N GLN A 104 2.31 -3.26 2.16
CA GLN A 104 3.59 -3.82 1.73
C GLN A 104 3.69 -3.83 0.20
N SER A 105 2.73 -4.48 -0.46
CA SER A 105 2.79 -4.74 -1.90
C SER A 105 2.50 -3.50 -2.75
N SER A 106 1.40 -2.78 -2.46
CA SER A 106 0.93 -1.69 -3.33
C SER A 106 1.50 -0.32 -2.96
N LEU A 107 1.58 -0.01 -1.64
CA LEU A 107 1.93 1.34 -1.21
C LEU A 107 3.41 1.51 -0.92
N VAL A 108 4.16 0.41 -0.73
CA VAL A 108 5.61 0.46 -0.50
C VAL A 108 6.35 -0.03 -1.75
N MET A 109 6.10 -1.27 -2.17
CA MET A 109 6.87 -1.87 -3.27
C MET A 109 6.60 -1.18 -4.61
N VAL A 110 5.33 -0.87 -4.95
CA VAL A 110 5.03 -0.24 -6.23
C VAL A 110 5.66 1.15 -6.35
N PRO A 111 5.56 2.08 -5.37
CA PRO A 111 6.27 3.36 -5.49
C PRO A 111 7.79 3.22 -5.59
N ILE A 112 8.40 2.28 -4.86
CA ILE A 112 9.83 2.02 -4.99
C ILE A 112 10.15 1.53 -6.40
N HIS A 113 9.33 0.63 -6.96
CA HIS A 113 9.52 0.12 -8.32
C HIS A 113 9.36 1.23 -9.37
N GLU A 114 8.27 1.98 -9.28
CA GLU A 114 7.92 2.97 -10.31
C GLU A 114 8.80 4.22 -10.25
N PHE A 115 9.12 4.70 -9.05
CA PHE A 115 9.74 6.01 -8.84
C PHE A 115 11.16 5.95 -8.29
N GLY A 116 11.58 4.82 -7.76
CA GLY A 116 12.94 4.65 -7.23
C GLY A 116 13.97 4.53 -8.35
N ASN A 117 15.22 4.90 -8.05
CA ASN A 117 16.34 4.61 -8.92
C ASN A 117 16.70 3.11 -8.82
N GLU A 118 17.55 2.64 -9.73
CA GLU A 118 17.88 1.21 -9.79
C GLU A 118 18.53 0.69 -8.49
N ALA A 119 19.39 1.49 -7.86
CA ALA A 119 20.01 1.10 -6.59
C ALA A 119 18.96 0.89 -5.49
N THR A 120 17.96 1.79 -5.43
CA THR A 120 16.85 1.71 -4.48
C THR A 120 16.00 0.46 -4.74
N ARG A 121 15.69 0.17 -6.01
CA ARG A 121 14.93 -1.04 -6.39
C ARG A 121 15.65 -2.31 -5.94
N GLN A 122 16.92 -2.45 -6.30
CA GLN A 122 17.73 -3.62 -5.97
C GLN A 122 17.94 -3.80 -4.46
N LYS A 123 18.04 -2.69 -3.73
CA LYS A 123 18.27 -2.73 -2.29
C LYS A 123 17.03 -3.19 -1.51
N TYR A 124 15.86 -2.69 -1.88
CA TYR A 124 14.66 -2.87 -1.04
C TYR A 124 13.67 -3.91 -1.55
N LEU A 125 13.42 -3.98 -2.88
CA LEU A 125 12.33 -4.80 -3.38
C LEU A 125 12.48 -6.29 -3.08
N PRO A 126 13.65 -6.92 -3.26
CA PRO A 126 13.75 -8.36 -2.94
C PRO A 126 13.49 -8.67 -1.47
N LYS A 127 13.93 -7.80 -0.58
CA LYS A 127 13.72 -7.99 0.86
C LYS A 127 12.28 -7.74 1.29
N LEU A 128 11.61 -6.81 0.61
CA LEU A 128 10.18 -6.56 0.85
C LEU A 128 9.32 -7.69 0.29
N ALA A 129 9.69 -8.23 -0.88
CA ALA A 129 8.98 -9.34 -1.51
C ALA A 129 9.09 -10.63 -0.69
N SER A 130 10.27 -10.90 -0.14
CA SER A 130 10.49 -12.07 0.73
C SER A 130 9.91 -11.91 2.14
N GLY A 131 9.46 -10.69 2.51
CA GLY A 131 9.00 -10.41 3.86
C GLY A 131 10.14 -10.30 4.88
N GLU A 132 11.40 -10.25 4.42
CA GLU A 132 12.55 -9.97 5.29
C GLU A 132 12.46 -8.56 5.86
N TYR A 133 12.05 -7.60 5.01
CA TYR A 133 11.77 -6.22 5.42
C TYR A 133 10.27 -5.98 5.42
N ILE A 134 9.82 -5.20 6.38
CA ILE A 134 8.43 -4.73 6.47
C ILE A 134 8.43 -3.26 6.09
N GLY A 135 7.47 -2.86 5.24
CA GLY A 135 7.35 -1.48 4.80
C GLY A 135 6.09 -0.81 5.32
N CYS A 136 6.15 0.53 5.37
CA CYS A 136 4.98 1.35 5.67
C CYS A 136 4.96 2.58 4.76
N PHE A 137 3.78 3.25 4.72
CA PHE A 137 3.53 4.33 3.77
C PHE A 137 3.00 5.56 4.52
N GLY A 138 3.82 6.60 4.62
CA GLY A 138 3.56 7.81 5.38
C GLY A 138 3.07 8.96 4.51
N LEU A 139 1.75 9.03 4.28
CA LEU A 139 1.11 10.13 3.57
C LEU A 139 0.27 10.99 4.53
N THR A 140 -0.71 10.36 5.18
CA THR A 140 -1.70 11.00 6.06
C THR A 140 -1.05 11.69 7.26
N GLU A 141 -1.49 12.90 7.57
CA GLU A 141 -1.04 13.65 8.75
C GLU A 141 -2.22 13.86 9.71
N PRO A 142 -1.96 14.21 10.99
CA PRO A 142 -3.06 14.40 11.95
C PRO A 142 -4.17 15.35 11.46
N ASN A 143 -3.82 16.41 10.74
CA ASN A 143 -4.78 17.40 10.25
C ASN A 143 -4.99 17.35 8.73
N HIS A 144 -4.37 16.41 8.02
CA HIS A 144 -4.42 16.33 6.55
C HIS A 144 -4.63 14.89 6.11
N GLY A 145 -5.85 14.37 6.32
CA GLY A 145 -6.27 13.05 5.86
C GLY A 145 -6.95 13.13 4.49
N SER A 146 -8.14 13.73 4.45
CA SER A 146 -8.92 13.86 3.19
C SER A 146 -8.28 14.84 2.21
N ASP A 147 -7.42 15.73 2.69
CA ASP A 147 -6.67 16.65 1.85
C ASP A 147 -5.16 16.49 2.09
N PRO A 148 -4.56 15.41 1.57
CA PRO A 148 -3.11 15.19 1.76
C PRO A 148 -2.25 16.22 1.02
N GLY A 149 -2.82 16.92 0.03
CA GLY A 149 -2.13 18.01 -0.66
C GLY A 149 -1.73 19.16 0.24
N SER A 150 -2.45 19.34 1.35
CA SER A 150 -2.16 20.39 2.32
C SER A 150 -1.16 19.96 3.41
N MET A 151 -0.52 18.80 3.26
CA MET A 151 0.46 18.30 4.24
C MET A 151 1.46 19.38 4.67
N VAL A 152 1.90 19.28 5.92
CA VAL A 152 2.87 20.23 6.50
C VAL A 152 4.25 19.61 6.75
N THR A 153 4.42 18.29 6.61
CA THR A 153 5.73 17.65 6.67
C THR A 153 6.65 18.29 5.63
N ARG A 154 7.85 18.65 6.03
CA ARG A 154 8.83 19.37 5.19
C ARG A 154 10.08 18.53 4.93
N ALA A 155 10.61 18.68 3.74
CA ALA A 155 11.89 18.10 3.31
C ALA A 155 12.78 19.25 2.86
N LYS A 156 13.60 19.77 3.77
CA LYS A 156 14.52 20.87 3.48
C LYS A 156 15.75 20.33 2.75
N LYS A 157 16.10 20.92 1.61
CA LYS A 157 17.28 20.54 0.84
C LYS A 157 18.55 20.93 1.62
N VAL A 158 19.50 20.00 1.72
CA VAL A 158 20.81 20.23 2.35
C VAL A 158 21.89 19.55 1.50
N ASP A 159 23.14 19.76 1.87
CA ASP A 159 24.26 19.11 1.17
C ASP A 159 24.14 17.59 1.31
N GLY A 160 24.17 16.88 0.19
CA GLY A 160 24.09 15.44 0.13
C GLY A 160 22.69 14.84 0.28
N GLY A 161 21.64 15.66 0.46
CA GLY A 161 20.29 15.09 0.63
C GLY A 161 19.24 16.07 1.14
N TYR A 162 18.44 15.59 2.09
CA TYR A 162 17.32 16.35 2.66
C TYR A 162 17.25 16.16 4.17
N ARG A 163 16.68 17.13 4.87
CA ARG A 163 16.30 17.02 6.27
C ARG A 163 14.76 17.01 6.34
N LEU A 164 14.20 15.91 6.85
CA LEU A 164 12.75 15.76 6.97
C LEU A 164 12.28 16.03 8.39
N SER A 165 11.21 16.86 8.51
CA SER A 165 10.58 17.16 9.80
C SER A 165 9.06 17.18 9.64
N GLY A 166 8.35 16.55 10.59
CA GLY A 166 6.90 16.44 10.60
C GLY A 166 6.43 15.12 11.16
N SER A 167 5.13 14.85 11.04
CA SER A 167 4.57 13.58 11.54
C SER A 167 3.50 13.04 10.59
N LYS A 168 3.40 11.71 10.57
CA LYS A 168 2.36 10.99 9.84
C LYS A 168 1.54 10.18 10.83
N MET A 169 0.25 9.98 10.55
CA MET A 169 -0.68 9.36 11.50
C MET A 169 -1.52 8.29 10.82
N TRP A 170 -1.91 7.28 11.59
CA TRP A 170 -2.71 6.12 11.14
C TRP A 170 -1.95 5.27 10.13
N ILE A 171 -0.65 5.08 10.36
CA ILE A 171 0.23 4.41 9.40
C ILE A 171 0.31 2.92 9.72
N THR A 172 -0.28 2.11 8.85
CA THR A 172 -0.22 0.64 8.93
C THR A 172 1.25 0.20 8.86
N ASN A 173 1.61 -0.72 9.74
CA ASN A 173 2.93 -1.34 9.88
C ASN A 173 4.01 -0.43 10.48
N SER A 174 3.83 0.88 10.64
CA SER A 174 4.95 1.77 11.01
C SER A 174 5.71 1.32 12.28
N PRO A 175 5.04 0.83 13.35
CA PRO A 175 5.80 0.44 14.56
C PRO A 175 6.74 -0.75 14.36
N ILE A 176 6.50 -1.56 13.32
CA ILE A 176 7.33 -2.75 13.03
C ILE A 176 8.08 -2.62 11.71
N ALA A 177 7.96 -1.48 11.02
CA ALA A 177 8.54 -1.29 9.68
C ALA A 177 10.06 -1.15 9.74
N ASP A 178 10.71 -1.70 8.73
CA ASP A 178 12.15 -1.51 8.44
C ASP A 178 12.35 -0.40 7.41
N VAL A 179 11.36 -0.21 6.52
CA VAL A 179 11.41 0.74 5.40
C VAL A 179 10.15 1.62 5.43
N PHE A 180 10.35 2.92 5.28
CA PHE A 180 9.27 3.93 5.36
C PHE A 180 9.25 4.71 4.06
N VAL A 181 8.18 4.58 3.26
CA VAL A 181 7.94 5.45 2.10
C VAL A 181 7.18 6.66 2.61
N VAL A 182 7.80 7.83 2.57
CA VAL A 182 7.25 9.06 3.20
C VAL A 182 7.13 10.18 2.16
N TRP A 183 6.03 10.91 2.22
CA TRP A 183 5.76 12.06 1.37
C TRP A 183 5.89 13.35 2.16
N ALA A 184 6.63 14.33 1.61
CA ALA A 184 6.89 15.61 2.28
C ALA A 184 7.00 16.72 1.22
N LYS A 185 6.75 17.96 1.62
CA LYS A 185 6.93 19.13 0.75
C LYS A 185 8.38 19.62 0.81
N ASP A 186 8.97 19.84 -0.36
CA ASP A 186 10.30 20.44 -0.46
C ASP A 186 10.24 21.96 -0.25
N ASP A 187 11.40 22.63 -0.42
CA ASP A 187 11.51 24.08 -0.22
C ASP A 187 10.67 24.89 -1.22
N GLU A 188 10.29 24.28 -2.34
CA GLU A 188 9.44 24.92 -3.36
C GLU A 188 7.95 24.60 -3.14
N GLY A 189 7.61 23.84 -2.09
CA GLY A 189 6.26 23.40 -1.80
C GLY A 189 5.80 22.23 -2.64
N GLN A 190 6.69 21.59 -3.40
CA GLN A 190 6.37 20.44 -4.22
C GLN A 190 6.42 19.17 -3.36
N ILE A 191 5.42 18.31 -3.52
CA ILE A 191 5.40 17.03 -2.79
C ILE A 191 6.38 16.07 -3.45
N ARG A 192 7.30 15.53 -2.64
CA ARG A 192 8.34 14.57 -3.02
C ARG A 192 8.17 13.30 -2.20
N GLY A 193 8.65 12.18 -2.74
CA GLY A 193 8.67 10.90 -2.03
C GLY A 193 10.08 10.52 -1.59
N PHE A 194 10.18 9.87 -0.45
CA PHE A 194 11.45 9.51 0.18
C PHE A 194 11.36 8.10 0.76
N VAL A 195 12.47 7.37 0.74
CA VAL A 195 12.59 6.06 1.37
C VAL A 195 13.52 6.21 2.59
N LEU A 196 12.96 6.04 3.79
CA LEU A 196 13.71 6.11 5.04
C LEU A 196 13.88 4.70 5.61
N GLU A 197 14.89 4.51 6.45
CA GLU A 197 15.17 3.23 7.10
C GLU A 197 15.06 3.34 8.61
N LYS A 198 14.61 2.25 9.21
CA LYS A 198 14.55 2.08 10.66
C LYS A 198 15.91 2.38 11.30
N GLY A 199 15.87 3.07 12.41
CA GLY A 199 17.09 3.37 13.19
C GLY A 199 17.79 4.67 12.77
N TRP A 200 17.33 5.36 11.74
CA TRP A 200 17.90 6.67 11.41
C TRP A 200 17.61 7.67 12.53
N GLU A 201 18.63 8.49 12.84
CA GLU A 201 18.52 9.51 13.90
C GLU A 201 17.36 10.46 13.62
N GLY A 202 16.51 10.68 14.64
CA GLY A 202 15.35 11.54 14.54
C GLY A 202 14.08 10.84 14.05
N LEU A 203 14.17 9.57 13.64
CA LEU A 203 13.00 8.80 13.14
C LEU A 203 12.45 7.90 14.26
N SER A 204 11.16 8.02 14.53
CA SER A 204 10.48 7.11 15.46
C SER A 204 9.07 6.79 14.95
N ALA A 205 8.53 5.66 15.42
CA ALA A 205 7.22 5.18 14.95
C ALA A 205 6.43 4.57 16.12
N PRO A 206 5.87 5.43 17.01
CA PRO A 206 5.09 4.95 18.15
C PRO A 206 3.78 4.31 17.69
N ALA A 207 3.37 3.24 18.40
CA ALA A 207 2.14 2.52 18.10
C ALA A 207 0.90 3.26 18.60
N ILE A 208 -0.20 3.14 17.86
CA ILE A 208 -1.53 3.59 18.25
C ILE A 208 -2.31 2.38 18.74
N HIS A 209 -2.86 2.47 19.95
CA HIS A 209 -3.63 1.42 20.60
C HIS A 209 -5.08 1.83 20.81
N GLY A 210 -5.95 0.85 21.06
CA GLY A 210 -7.36 1.09 21.36
C GLY A 210 -8.22 1.29 20.14
N LYS A 211 -7.79 0.83 18.97
CA LYS A 211 -8.61 0.91 17.76
C LYS A 211 -9.88 0.08 17.89
N VAL A 212 -10.97 0.54 17.30
CA VAL A 212 -12.26 -0.18 17.27
C VAL A 212 -12.24 -1.29 16.23
N GLY A 213 -11.63 -1.05 15.07
CA GLY A 213 -11.51 -2.03 13.99
C GLY A 213 -10.07 -2.17 13.51
N LEU A 214 -9.82 -3.10 12.60
CA LEU A 214 -8.49 -3.39 12.02
C LEU A 214 -7.45 -3.68 13.12
N ARG A 215 -7.89 -4.34 14.20
CA ARG A 215 -7.05 -4.52 15.39
C ARG A 215 -5.95 -5.55 15.19
N ALA A 216 -6.12 -6.46 14.20
CA ALA A 216 -5.05 -7.38 13.82
C ALA A 216 -3.94 -6.71 13.01
N SER A 217 -4.11 -5.43 12.63
CA SER A 217 -3.10 -4.64 11.91
C SER A 217 -2.42 -3.69 12.89
N ILE A 218 -1.11 -3.81 13.05
CA ILE A 218 -0.35 -2.86 13.87
C ILE A 218 -0.33 -1.51 13.14
N THR A 219 -0.73 -0.47 13.84
CA THR A 219 -0.87 0.88 13.27
C THR A 219 -0.15 1.87 14.19
N GLY A 220 0.50 2.87 13.61
CA GLY A 220 1.21 3.85 14.42
C GLY A 220 1.31 5.19 13.74
N GLU A 221 2.25 5.97 14.23
CA GLU A 221 2.65 7.23 13.66
C GLU A 221 4.02 7.07 13.00
N ILE A 222 4.45 8.07 12.25
CA ILE A 222 5.86 8.27 11.88
C ILE A 222 6.19 9.68 12.35
N VAL A 223 7.16 9.79 13.23
CA VAL A 223 7.62 11.09 13.74
C VAL A 223 9.03 11.32 13.23
N MET A 224 9.23 12.46 12.59
CA MET A 224 10.52 12.84 12.00
C MET A 224 10.97 14.15 12.62
N ASP A 225 12.09 14.11 13.32
CA ASP A 225 12.73 15.28 13.89
C ASP A 225 14.08 15.48 13.20
N ASN A 226 14.06 16.26 12.12
CA ASN A 226 15.25 16.64 11.38
C ASN A 226 16.03 15.42 10.82
N VAL A 227 15.31 14.37 10.38
CA VAL A 227 15.88 13.13 9.85
C VAL A 227 16.67 13.41 8.57
N PHE A 228 17.95 13.03 8.53
CA PHE A 228 18.75 13.15 7.29
C PHE A 228 18.42 12.01 6.35
N VAL A 229 18.04 12.35 5.13
CA VAL A 229 17.71 11.40 4.05
C VAL A 229 18.68 11.66 2.90
N PRO A 230 19.56 10.70 2.56
CA PRO A 230 20.49 10.87 1.42
C PRO A 230 19.74 11.13 0.12
N GLU A 231 20.36 11.86 -0.81
CA GLU A 231 19.77 12.19 -2.12
C GLU A 231 19.29 10.94 -2.86
N GLU A 232 20.04 9.87 -2.80
CA GLU A 232 19.73 8.59 -3.48
C GLU A 232 18.45 7.94 -2.98
N ASN A 233 17.97 8.31 -1.77
CA ASN A 233 16.74 7.80 -1.19
C ASN A 233 15.52 8.67 -1.51
N ALA A 234 15.69 9.78 -2.23
CA ALA A 234 14.58 10.58 -2.75
C ALA A 234 14.15 10.02 -4.12
N PHE A 235 12.84 9.97 -4.37
CA PHE A 235 12.33 9.57 -5.70
C PHE A 235 12.63 10.70 -6.70
N PRO A 236 13.49 10.45 -7.71
CA PRO A 236 14.04 11.55 -8.51
C PRO A 236 13.01 12.33 -9.34
N GLU A 237 12.05 11.64 -9.93
CA GLU A 237 11.11 12.23 -10.89
C GLU A 237 9.77 12.65 -10.27
N VAL A 238 9.60 12.44 -8.97
CA VAL A 238 8.30 12.71 -8.34
C VAL A 238 8.14 14.21 -8.02
N ARG A 239 7.07 14.79 -8.55
CA ARG A 239 6.64 16.17 -8.26
C ARG A 239 5.13 16.18 -8.13
N GLY A 240 4.64 16.39 -6.91
CA GLY A 240 3.18 16.46 -6.63
C GLY A 240 2.57 15.10 -6.31
N LEU A 241 1.25 15.08 -6.06
CA LEU A 241 0.52 13.88 -5.59
C LEU A 241 0.17 12.88 -6.69
N ARG A 242 0.32 13.25 -7.91
CA ARG A 242 0.12 12.29 -9.01
C ARG A 242 0.93 11.00 -8.86
N UNK A 243 1.88 11.24 -8.43
CA UNK A 243 2.79 10.16 -8.15
C UNK A 243 2.26 9.21 -7.08
N UNK A 244 1.49 9.71 -6.21
CA UNK A 244 0.97 8.91 -5.18
C UNK A 244 -0.29 8.20 -5.59
N UNK A 245 -0.80 8.67 -6.56
CA UNK A 245 -1.94 8.14 -7.19
C UNK A 245 -1.67 7.32 -8.42
N UNK A 246 -0.61 7.40 -8.78
CA UNK A 246 -0.20 6.74 -9.86
C UNK A 246 -0.14 5.33 -9.76
N PRO A 247 0.20 4.70 -8.79
CA PRO A 247 0.19 3.24 -8.76
C PRO A 247 -1.14 2.60 -9.23
N TRP A 248 -2.18 3.34 -9.29
CA TRP A 248 -3.50 2.87 -9.75
C TRP A 248 -3.75 3.10 -11.25
N ALA A 249 -2.87 3.79 -11.94
CA ALA A 249 -2.99 3.98 -13.39
C ALA A 249 -2.44 2.74 -14.12
N PRO A 250 -3.14 2.21 -15.12
CA PRO A 250 -2.62 1.07 -15.88
C PRO A 250 -1.32 1.43 -16.61
N PRO A 251 -0.36 0.51 -16.73
CA PRO A 251 0.96 0.81 -17.27
C PRO A 251 1.01 1.17 -18.76
N ASN A 252 -0.11 1.17 -19.46
CA ASN A 252 -0.15 1.46 -20.90
C ASN A 252 -0.73 2.83 -21.28
N SER A 253 -0.75 3.78 -20.35
CA SER A 253 -1.14 5.16 -20.70
C SER A 253 0.05 6.02 -21.14
N ALA A 254 1.19 5.40 -21.45
CA ALA A 254 2.33 6.10 -22.03
C ALA A 254 2.01 6.46 -23.48
N GLY A 255 1.46 7.65 -23.70
CA GLY A 255 1.17 8.13 -25.07
C GLY A 255 0.03 9.12 -25.17
N THR A 256 -0.78 9.30 -24.14
CA THR A 256 -1.80 10.33 -24.17
C THR A 256 -1.61 11.25 -22.97
N PRO A 257 -1.27 12.51 -23.19
CA PRO A 257 -1.31 13.45 -22.07
C PRO A 257 -2.74 13.47 -21.53
N PRO A 258 -2.94 13.51 -20.21
CA PRO A 258 -4.28 13.59 -19.68
C PRO A 258 -4.95 14.81 -20.26
N ALA A 259 -6.08 14.61 -20.91
CA ALA A 259 -6.88 15.71 -21.37
C ALA A 259 -7.15 16.61 -20.17
N SER A 260 -6.93 17.89 -20.36
CA SER A 260 -7.23 18.94 -19.40
C SER A 260 -8.75 19.09 -19.28
N THR A 261 -9.43 18.05 -18.84
CA THR A 261 -10.88 18.03 -18.70
C THR A 261 -11.31 17.51 -17.32
N CYS A 262 -10.76 18.16 -16.30
CA CYS A 262 -11.44 18.12 -15.02
C CYS A 262 -11.52 19.54 -14.43
N SER A 263 -11.90 20.49 -15.29
CA SER A 263 -12.27 21.82 -14.83
C SER A 263 -13.51 22.24 -15.58
N THR A 264 -14.62 21.65 -15.28
CA THR A 264 -15.99 22.17 -15.38
C THR A 264 -16.97 21.03 -15.13
N ALA A 265 -16.91 20.45 -13.95
CA ALA A 265 -18.11 19.85 -13.42
C ALA A 265 -18.85 20.99 -12.76
N SER A 266 -19.63 21.71 -13.54
CA SER A 266 -20.63 22.60 -13.01
C SER A 266 -21.55 21.78 -12.09
N SER A 267 -21.76 22.26 -10.90
CA SER A 267 -22.65 21.70 -9.89
C SER A 267 -24.07 21.64 -10.41
N SER A 268 -24.44 20.58 -11.10
CA SER A 268 -25.83 20.20 -11.20
C SER A 268 -26.10 19.26 -10.03
N ALA A 269 -26.45 19.85 -8.89
CA ALA A 269 -26.92 19.09 -7.76
C ALA A 269 -28.18 18.35 -8.17
N ALA A 270 -28.05 17.03 -8.30
CA ALA A 270 -29.22 16.17 -8.45
C ALA A 270 -30.00 16.25 -7.13
N ARG A 271 -31.11 16.96 -7.15
CA ARG A 271 -32.04 16.99 -6.00
C ARG A 271 -32.75 15.64 -5.96
N TRP A 272 -32.63 14.95 -4.86
CA TRP A 272 -33.47 13.80 -4.57
C TRP A 272 -34.93 14.27 -4.42
N PRO A 273 -35.91 13.56 -4.96
CA PRO A 273 -37.29 13.95 -4.73
C PRO A 273 -37.64 13.79 -3.24
N PRO A 274 -38.49 14.65 -2.71
CA PRO A 274 -38.91 14.52 -1.32
C PRO A 274 -39.71 13.23 -1.13
N THR A 275 -39.36 12.50 -0.07
CA THR A 275 -40.13 11.34 0.37
C THR A 275 -41.45 11.82 0.96
N ASN A 276 -42.58 11.32 0.43
CA ASN A 276 -43.87 11.48 1.07
C ASN A 276 -43.95 10.56 2.27
#